data_ff2a47000c72474c501c4c2d092601f7
#
_entry.id   ff2a47000c72474c501c4c2d092601f7
#
_cell.length_a   1.000
_cell.length_b   1.000
_cell.length_c   1.000
_cell.angle_alpha   90.00
_cell.angle_beta   90.00
_cell.angle_gamma   90.00
#
_symmetry.space_group_name_H-M   'P 1'
#
loop_
_entity.id
_entity.type
_entity.pdbx_description
1 polymer ?
#
loop_
_entity_poly.entity_id
_entity_poly.type
_entity_poly.pdbx_seq_one_letter_code
_entity_poly.pdbx_strand_id
1 'polypeptide(L)'
;HGPSVPGMLGLPFAGGPLGTEDGRMVPGERHGIKAVSMGLLRDDDNPAILRGPMVSKYLQMLVGQVAWGQLDYLILDLPPGTGDTQLTLAQSLRMSGAVIVTTPQDVSLKIARRGLRMFETVNVPILGIVENMSTFTCPHCSTDTDVFGHGGGEQMSADLGVAFLGAIPLDADIVLGGDGGKPIVIDRPESVAASSYELIAERLHTQLQGSGHAELPSFSWTWDSNEGSPQWLDEHTHDGGSPTVPLGFARHDPRTLAMLWEDGRIDQLDVRDLRLACRCAACVEETSGQPLLDPASISPDVSPRVITTVGNYAFTLNWSDGHSTGIYSFEYLRMLADSISARVVEDV
;
A
#
# COMPACT_ATOMS: atom_id res chain seq x y z
N HIS A 1 11.44 -8.45 -3.73
CA HIS A 1 12.81 -7.98 -3.47
C HIS A 1 13.80 -9.15 -3.47
N GLY A 2 13.38 -10.32 -3.01
CA GLY A 2 14.21 -11.52 -2.97
C GLY A 2 14.47 -12.09 -4.36
N PRO A 3 15.69 -12.60 -4.63
CA PRO A 3 16.03 -13.22 -5.91
C PRO A 3 15.37 -14.59 -6.09
N SER A 4 14.77 -15.18 -5.05
CA SER A 4 14.28 -16.56 -5.02
C SER A 4 12.95 -16.80 -5.76
N VAL A 5 12.06 -15.82 -5.83
CA VAL A 5 10.74 -16.00 -6.46
C VAL A 5 10.80 -16.52 -7.90
N PRO A 6 11.67 -16.03 -8.80
CA PRO A 6 11.78 -16.61 -10.13
C PRO A 6 12.19 -18.09 -10.14
N GLY A 7 13.14 -18.47 -9.28
CA GLY A 7 13.56 -19.86 -9.12
C GLY A 7 12.41 -20.75 -8.62
N MET A 8 11.69 -20.29 -7.60
CA MET A 8 10.53 -21.02 -7.04
C MET A 8 9.39 -21.19 -8.05
N LEU A 9 9.27 -20.29 -9.02
CA LEU A 9 8.31 -20.38 -10.12
C LEU A 9 8.87 -21.13 -11.35
N GLY A 10 10.15 -21.54 -11.32
CA GLY A 10 10.80 -22.19 -12.46
C GLY A 10 10.94 -21.26 -13.67
N LEU A 11 11.03 -19.96 -13.44
CA LEU A 11 11.29 -18.99 -14.49
C LEU A 11 12.77 -19.08 -14.91
N PRO A 12 13.07 -19.11 -16.21
CA PRO A 12 14.46 -19.12 -16.65
C PRO A 12 15.14 -17.81 -16.29
N PHE A 13 16.33 -17.90 -15.70
CA PHE A 13 17.25 -16.76 -15.56
C PHE A 13 17.78 -16.40 -16.94
N ALA A 14 17.07 -15.60 -17.67
CA ALA A 14 17.49 -15.13 -18.98
C ALA A 14 17.98 -13.69 -18.84
N GLY A 15 19.25 -13.48 -18.60
CA GLY A 15 20.06 -12.27 -18.85
C GLY A 15 19.44 -10.87 -18.75
N GLY A 16 18.33 -10.70 -18.04
CA GLY A 16 17.56 -9.48 -17.92
C GLY A 16 16.22 -9.50 -18.67
N PRO A 17 15.28 -8.65 -18.28
CA PRO A 17 13.98 -8.53 -18.94
C PRO A 17 14.17 -8.01 -20.37
N LEU A 18 13.48 -8.62 -21.32
CA LEU A 18 13.43 -8.12 -22.68
C LEU A 18 12.62 -6.81 -22.72
N GLY A 19 13.19 -5.74 -23.26
CA GLY A 19 12.44 -4.52 -23.51
C GLY A 19 11.37 -4.72 -24.58
N THR A 20 10.26 -4.00 -24.47
CA THR A 20 9.26 -3.89 -25.54
C THR A 20 9.63 -2.74 -26.49
N GLU A 21 8.93 -2.59 -27.62
CA GLU A 21 9.14 -1.46 -28.54
C GLU A 21 8.85 -0.10 -27.87
N ASP A 22 7.96 -0.06 -26.86
CA ASP A 22 7.65 1.11 -26.04
C ASP A 22 8.59 1.27 -24.82
N GLY A 23 9.63 0.50 -24.72
CA GLY A 23 10.67 0.61 -23.68
C GLY A 23 10.30 0.05 -22.33
N ARG A 24 9.12 -0.61 -22.19
CA ARG A 24 8.72 -1.28 -20.95
C ARG A 24 9.35 -2.66 -20.83
N MET A 25 9.57 -3.13 -19.60
CA MET A 25 10.06 -4.48 -19.32
C MET A 25 8.98 -5.53 -19.61
N VAL A 26 9.39 -6.66 -20.20
CA VAL A 26 8.53 -7.82 -20.38
C VAL A 26 8.64 -8.72 -19.14
N PRO A 27 7.52 -9.05 -18.47
CA PRO A 27 7.56 -9.97 -17.33
C PRO A 27 7.85 -11.40 -17.80
N GLY A 28 8.51 -12.20 -16.93
CA GLY A 28 8.56 -13.63 -17.12
C GLY A 28 7.18 -14.26 -16.91
N GLU A 29 6.83 -15.29 -17.69
CA GLU A 29 5.54 -15.97 -17.57
C GLU A 29 5.73 -17.46 -17.34
N ARG A 30 5.10 -18.00 -16.31
CA ARG A 30 5.09 -19.41 -15.97
C ARG A 30 3.85 -19.75 -15.14
N HIS A 31 3.33 -20.96 -15.30
CA HIS A 31 2.13 -21.46 -14.59
C HIS A 31 0.90 -20.52 -14.71
N GLY A 32 0.78 -19.79 -15.82
CA GLY A 32 -0.31 -18.81 -16.04
C GLY A 32 -0.17 -17.51 -15.28
N ILE A 33 0.95 -17.27 -14.60
CA ILE A 33 1.24 -16.02 -13.90
C ILE A 33 2.43 -15.29 -14.50
N LYS A 34 2.38 -13.96 -14.43
CA LYS A 34 3.46 -13.06 -14.82
C LYS A 34 4.25 -12.66 -13.59
N ALA A 35 5.58 -12.69 -13.64
CA ALA A 35 6.40 -12.30 -12.52
C ALA A 35 7.60 -11.47 -12.95
N VAL A 36 7.98 -10.52 -12.11
CA VAL A 36 9.22 -9.75 -12.20
C VAL A 36 9.86 -9.70 -10.82
N SER A 37 11.16 -9.87 -10.78
CA SER A 37 11.96 -9.80 -9.55
C SER A 37 13.28 -9.11 -9.83
N MET A 38 13.88 -8.55 -8.79
CA MET A 38 15.26 -8.04 -8.84
C MET A 38 16.26 -9.10 -9.25
N GLY A 39 15.99 -10.39 -8.93
CA GLY A 39 16.82 -11.51 -9.36
C GLY A 39 16.84 -11.73 -10.88
N LEU A 40 15.79 -11.32 -11.61
CA LEU A 40 15.77 -11.38 -13.08
C LEU A 40 16.57 -10.26 -13.75
N LEU A 41 16.89 -9.19 -13.00
CA LEU A 41 17.59 -8.01 -13.51
C LEU A 41 19.11 -8.08 -13.35
N ARG A 42 19.65 -9.13 -12.72
CA ARG A 42 21.07 -9.24 -12.34
C ARG A 42 21.60 -10.66 -12.44
N ASP A 43 22.90 -10.77 -12.75
CA ASP A 43 23.66 -12.01 -12.59
C ASP A 43 23.83 -12.36 -11.10
N ASP A 44 23.67 -13.63 -10.76
CA ASP A 44 23.75 -14.16 -9.38
C ASP A 44 25.11 -13.87 -8.69
N ASP A 45 26.17 -13.61 -9.45
CA ASP A 45 27.53 -13.44 -8.94
C ASP A 45 27.84 -12.02 -8.42
N ASN A 46 26.91 -11.06 -8.53
CA ASN A 46 27.18 -9.66 -8.16
C ASN A 46 26.18 -9.12 -7.15
N PRO A 47 26.43 -9.28 -5.82
CA PRO A 47 25.53 -8.77 -4.77
C PRO A 47 25.51 -7.25 -4.83
N ALA A 48 24.38 -6.70 -5.29
CA ALA A 48 24.20 -5.26 -5.25
C ALA A 48 23.80 -4.81 -3.85
N ILE A 49 24.65 -4.04 -3.22
CA ILE A 49 24.32 -3.27 -2.04
C ILE A 49 23.41 -2.12 -2.48
N LEU A 50 22.08 -2.35 -2.46
CA LEU A 50 21.11 -1.31 -2.72
C LEU A 50 20.84 -0.53 -1.44
N ARG A 51 21.10 0.77 -1.47
CA ARG A 51 20.70 1.68 -0.40
C ARG A 51 19.18 1.91 -0.47
N GLY A 52 18.52 2.15 0.68
CA GLY A 52 17.06 2.28 0.79
C GLY A 52 16.39 3.11 -0.32
N PRO A 53 16.84 4.34 -0.63
CA PRO A 53 16.24 5.15 -1.70
C PRO A 53 16.30 4.51 -3.09
N MET A 54 17.33 3.71 -3.37
CA MET A 54 17.45 2.98 -4.64
C MET A 54 16.46 1.82 -4.72
N VAL A 55 16.23 1.12 -3.61
CA VAL A 55 15.25 0.03 -3.54
C VAL A 55 13.85 0.55 -3.89
N SER A 56 13.44 1.66 -3.29
CA SER A 56 12.13 2.29 -3.57
C SER A 56 11.97 2.66 -5.04
N LYS A 57 13.01 3.24 -5.65
CA LYS A 57 13.00 3.57 -7.08
C LYS A 57 12.87 2.33 -7.96
N TYR A 58 13.58 1.25 -7.64
CA TYR A 58 13.49 -0.01 -8.38
C TYR A 58 12.11 -0.63 -8.24
N LEU A 59 11.51 -0.60 -7.06
CA LEU A 59 10.17 -1.17 -6.85
C LEU A 59 9.11 -0.38 -7.62
N GLN A 60 9.17 0.95 -7.63
CA GLN A 60 8.31 1.77 -8.47
C GLN A 60 8.49 1.45 -9.97
N MET A 61 9.71 1.21 -10.41
CA MET A 61 10.01 0.79 -11.77
C MET A 61 9.43 -0.61 -12.08
N LEU A 62 9.56 -1.58 -11.16
CA LEU A 62 9.00 -2.93 -11.31
C LEU A 62 7.46 -2.93 -11.38
N VAL A 63 6.80 -1.97 -10.78
CA VAL A 63 5.34 -1.85 -10.87
C VAL A 63 4.91 -1.05 -12.10
N GLY A 64 5.53 0.11 -12.33
CA GLY A 64 5.06 1.08 -13.33
C GLY A 64 5.65 0.92 -14.72
N GLN A 65 6.83 0.27 -14.88
CA GLN A 65 7.54 0.15 -16.17
C GLN A 65 7.57 -1.28 -16.72
N VAL A 66 6.62 -2.10 -16.33
CA VAL A 66 6.45 -3.46 -16.84
C VAL A 66 5.21 -3.53 -17.73
N ALA A 67 5.30 -4.28 -18.82
CA ALA A 67 4.19 -4.53 -19.72
C ALA A 67 3.29 -5.66 -19.17
N TRP A 68 2.62 -5.39 -18.05
CA TRP A 68 1.77 -6.37 -17.36
C TRP A 68 0.58 -6.84 -18.20
N GLY A 69 0.03 -5.97 -19.06
CA GLY A 69 -1.24 -6.22 -19.74
C GLY A 69 -2.42 -6.19 -18.76
N GLN A 70 -3.46 -6.95 -19.06
CA GLN A 70 -4.58 -7.11 -18.14
C GLN A 70 -4.21 -8.09 -17.02
N LEU A 71 -4.49 -7.70 -15.78
CA LEU A 71 -4.29 -8.49 -14.57
C LEU A 71 -5.55 -8.44 -13.72
N ASP A 72 -5.92 -9.58 -13.13
CA ASP A 72 -6.95 -9.64 -12.09
C ASP A 72 -6.37 -9.19 -10.74
N TYR A 73 -5.11 -9.57 -10.47
CA TYR A 73 -4.38 -9.25 -9.24
C TYR A 73 -2.93 -8.90 -9.52
N LEU A 74 -2.39 -7.93 -8.78
CA LEU A 74 -0.96 -7.66 -8.69
C LEU A 74 -0.52 -7.89 -7.24
N ILE A 75 0.33 -8.89 -7.02
CA ILE A 75 0.82 -9.27 -5.70
C ILE A 75 2.25 -8.75 -5.53
N LEU A 76 2.48 -8.00 -4.45
CA LEU A 76 3.78 -7.46 -4.08
C LEU A 76 4.34 -8.26 -2.90
N ASP A 77 5.38 -9.06 -3.15
CA ASP A 77 6.15 -9.73 -2.10
C ASP A 77 7.16 -8.76 -1.50
N LEU A 78 6.86 -8.26 -0.31
CA LEU A 78 7.65 -7.23 0.35
C LEU A 78 8.82 -7.84 1.14
N PRO A 79 9.97 -7.16 1.23
CA PRO A 79 11.06 -7.61 2.07
C PRO A 79 10.63 -7.68 3.54
N PRO A 80 11.28 -8.50 4.38
CA PRO A 80 10.93 -8.61 5.79
C PRO A 80 11.25 -7.32 6.56
N GLY A 81 10.48 -7.07 7.61
CA GLY A 81 10.66 -5.93 8.52
C GLY A 81 9.65 -4.81 8.33
N THR A 82 9.89 -3.68 8.99
CA THR A 82 9.04 -2.48 8.99
C THR A 82 9.86 -1.24 8.61
N GLY A 83 10.77 -1.41 7.63
CA GLY A 83 11.69 -0.35 7.24
C GLY A 83 11.10 0.63 6.24
N ASP A 84 11.88 1.66 5.91
CA ASP A 84 11.51 2.75 5.00
C ASP A 84 11.02 2.26 3.63
N THR A 85 11.47 1.08 3.19
CA THR A 85 11.10 0.52 1.88
C THR A 85 9.63 0.14 1.81
N GLN A 86 9.11 -0.56 2.83
CA GLN A 86 7.69 -0.95 2.90
C GLN A 86 6.81 0.29 3.01
N LEU A 87 7.21 1.23 3.87
CA LEU A 87 6.51 2.49 4.04
C LEU A 87 6.48 3.30 2.73
N THR A 88 7.61 3.43 2.05
CA THR A 88 7.70 4.14 0.76
C THR A 88 6.82 3.49 -0.31
N LEU A 89 6.75 2.15 -0.36
CA LEU A 89 5.88 1.45 -1.29
C LEU A 89 4.40 1.68 -0.98
N ALA A 90 4.02 1.52 0.29
CA ALA A 90 2.65 1.75 0.73
C ALA A 90 2.19 3.20 0.48
N GLN A 91 3.12 4.16 0.54
CA GLN A 91 2.89 5.56 0.19
C GLN A 91 2.85 5.83 -1.32
N SER A 92 3.61 5.08 -2.10
CA SER A 92 3.75 5.31 -3.55
C SER A 92 2.70 4.56 -4.38
N LEU A 93 2.16 3.47 -3.85
CA LEU A 93 1.25 2.58 -4.55
C LEU A 93 -0.09 2.51 -3.81
N ARG A 94 -1.16 2.47 -4.58
CA ARG A 94 -2.48 2.17 -4.03
C ARG A 94 -2.62 0.67 -3.87
N MET A 95 -2.60 0.23 -2.63
CA MET A 95 -2.80 -1.16 -2.28
C MET A 95 -4.26 -1.40 -1.91
N SER A 96 -4.90 -2.38 -2.51
CA SER A 96 -6.24 -2.84 -2.12
C SER A 96 -6.24 -3.42 -0.70
N GLY A 97 -5.07 -3.85 -0.21
CA GLY A 97 -4.86 -4.29 1.16
C GLY A 97 -3.55 -5.04 1.34
N ALA A 98 -3.27 -5.41 2.58
CA ALA A 98 -2.08 -6.15 2.97
C ALA A 98 -2.46 -7.48 3.65
N VAL A 99 -1.73 -8.54 3.34
CA VAL A 99 -1.77 -9.82 4.04
C VAL A 99 -0.54 -9.93 4.93
N ILE A 100 -0.75 -10.24 6.19
CA ILE A 100 0.34 -10.42 7.16
C ILE A 100 0.63 -11.90 7.30
N VAL A 101 1.85 -12.31 6.98
CA VAL A 101 2.31 -13.69 7.13
C VAL A 101 3.22 -13.77 8.35
N THR A 102 2.95 -14.71 9.23
CA THR A 102 3.73 -14.95 10.45
C THR A 102 3.91 -16.45 10.72
N THR A 103 4.84 -16.81 11.59
CA THR A 103 4.89 -18.13 12.21
C THR A 103 4.30 -18.08 13.62
N PRO A 104 3.96 -19.22 14.26
CA PRO A 104 3.35 -19.22 15.61
C PRO A 104 4.23 -18.65 16.73
N GLN A 105 5.54 -18.48 16.49
CA GLN A 105 6.51 -18.03 17.49
C GLN A 105 6.29 -16.58 17.94
N ASP A 106 6.40 -16.32 19.24
CA ASP A 106 6.23 -14.98 19.83
C ASP A 106 7.06 -13.89 19.17
N VAL A 107 8.31 -14.20 18.76
CA VAL A 107 9.18 -13.22 18.09
C VAL A 107 8.62 -12.82 16.74
N SER A 108 8.15 -13.79 15.96
CA SER A 108 7.53 -13.55 14.65
C SER A 108 6.23 -12.75 14.78
N LEU A 109 5.38 -13.12 15.75
CA LEU A 109 4.14 -12.41 16.06
C LEU A 109 4.37 -10.94 16.43
N LYS A 110 5.43 -10.64 17.20
CA LYS A 110 5.79 -9.26 17.53
C LYS A 110 6.21 -8.44 16.28
N ILE A 111 6.95 -9.07 15.36
CA ILE A 111 7.36 -8.41 14.09
C ILE A 111 6.13 -8.21 13.19
N ALA A 112 5.30 -9.23 13.05
CA ALA A 112 4.07 -9.19 12.28
C ALA A 112 3.11 -8.10 12.78
N ARG A 113 2.92 -7.96 14.09
CA ARG A 113 2.12 -6.91 14.71
C ARG A 113 2.66 -5.50 14.40
N ARG A 114 3.98 -5.31 14.33
CA ARG A 114 4.58 -4.02 13.93
C ARG A 114 4.32 -3.72 12.45
N GLY A 115 4.44 -4.74 11.58
CA GLY A 115 4.13 -4.61 10.15
C GLY A 115 2.67 -4.23 9.91
N LEU A 116 1.75 -4.86 10.63
CA LEU A 116 0.34 -4.55 10.58
C LEU A 116 0.08 -3.08 10.94
N ARG A 117 0.60 -2.61 12.08
CA ARG A 117 0.43 -1.20 12.50
C ARG A 117 1.04 -0.20 11.53
N MET A 118 2.14 -0.55 10.87
CA MET A 118 2.70 0.30 9.81
C MET A 118 1.71 0.49 8.65
N PHE A 119 1.07 -0.59 8.18
CA PHE A 119 0.05 -0.49 7.13
C PHE A 119 -1.19 0.29 7.56
N GLU A 120 -1.63 0.12 8.81
CA GLU A 120 -2.72 0.93 9.39
C GLU A 120 -2.39 2.43 9.36
N THR A 121 -1.15 2.80 9.72
CA THR A 121 -0.70 4.22 9.73
C THR A 121 -0.75 4.88 8.35
N VAL A 122 -0.67 4.10 7.28
CA VAL A 122 -0.76 4.59 5.89
C VAL A 122 -2.08 4.22 5.22
N ASN A 123 -3.10 3.91 6.00
CA ASN A 123 -4.45 3.56 5.55
C ASN A 123 -4.49 2.45 4.49
N VAL A 124 -3.60 1.45 4.63
CA VAL A 124 -3.67 0.22 3.84
C VAL A 124 -4.47 -0.81 4.62
N PRO A 125 -5.62 -1.27 4.12
CA PRO A 125 -6.46 -2.23 4.81
C PRO A 125 -5.73 -3.54 5.08
N ILE A 126 -5.96 -4.14 6.25
CA ILE A 126 -5.45 -5.48 6.55
C ILE A 126 -6.49 -6.50 6.13
N LEU A 127 -6.19 -7.26 5.08
CA LEU A 127 -7.06 -8.30 4.53
C LEU A 127 -7.09 -9.55 5.42
N GLY A 128 -6.04 -9.75 6.19
CA GLY A 128 -5.98 -10.83 7.18
C GLY A 128 -4.58 -11.32 7.48
N ILE A 129 -4.54 -12.34 8.35
CA ILE A 129 -3.32 -12.97 8.84
C ILE A 129 -3.27 -14.41 8.35
N VAL A 130 -2.09 -14.84 7.88
CA VAL A 130 -1.75 -16.22 7.55
C VAL A 130 -0.70 -16.72 8.54
N GLU A 131 -0.96 -17.87 9.16
CA GLU A 131 0.04 -18.57 9.99
C GLU A 131 0.79 -19.58 9.13
N ASN A 132 2.07 -19.37 8.91
CA ASN A 132 2.94 -20.28 8.18
C ASN A 132 3.70 -21.20 9.15
N MET A 133 4.06 -22.41 8.71
CA MET A 133 4.77 -23.41 9.52
C MET A 133 4.01 -23.74 10.82
N SER A 134 2.69 -23.88 10.73
CA SER A 134 1.81 -24.08 11.89
C SER A 134 2.03 -25.44 12.57
N THR A 135 1.80 -26.52 11.84
CA THR A 135 1.88 -27.89 12.36
C THR A 135 2.70 -28.76 11.42
N PHE A 136 3.48 -29.65 11.95
CA PHE A 136 4.21 -30.67 11.21
C PHE A 136 3.53 -32.02 11.42
N THR A 137 3.10 -32.66 10.34
CA THR A 137 2.57 -34.02 10.36
C THR A 137 3.69 -35.00 10.00
N CYS A 138 4.03 -35.92 10.91
CA CYS A 138 5.09 -36.91 10.70
C CYS A 138 4.68 -37.87 9.55
N PRO A 139 5.50 -38.00 8.47
CA PRO A 139 5.17 -38.87 7.34
C PRO A 139 5.21 -40.36 7.67
N HIS A 140 5.80 -40.77 8.81
CA HIS A 140 5.90 -42.17 9.22
C HIS A 140 4.78 -42.64 10.13
N CYS A 141 4.30 -41.78 11.04
CA CYS A 141 3.29 -42.17 12.02
C CYS A 141 2.05 -41.27 12.00
N SER A 142 1.98 -40.27 11.10
CA SER A 142 0.88 -39.34 10.99
C SER A 142 0.53 -38.58 12.28
N THR A 143 1.52 -38.47 13.19
CA THR A 143 1.34 -37.69 14.40
C THR A 143 1.66 -36.22 14.13
N ASP A 144 0.75 -35.35 14.53
CA ASP A 144 0.94 -33.92 14.44
C ASP A 144 1.83 -33.41 15.57
N THR A 145 2.70 -32.47 15.24
CA THR A 145 3.65 -31.86 16.20
C THR A 145 3.74 -30.35 15.94
N ASP A 146 3.55 -29.58 16.98
CA ASP A 146 3.65 -28.12 16.92
C ASP A 146 5.10 -27.68 17.14
N VAL A 147 5.92 -27.78 16.11
CA VAL A 147 7.38 -27.54 16.15
C VAL A 147 7.69 -26.12 16.60
N PHE A 148 6.91 -25.16 16.20
CA PHE A 148 7.09 -23.72 16.47
C PHE A 148 6.00 -23.12 17.37
N GLY A 149 5.16 -23.95 17.99
CA GLY A 149 3.92 -23.54 18.63
C GLY A 149 2.73 -23.64 17.70
N HIS A 150 1.55 -23.27 18.17
CA HIS A 150 0.30 -23.42 17.44
C HIS A 150 -0.66 -22.27 17.72
N GLY A 151 -1.37 -21.80 16.68
CA GLY A 151 -2.49 -20.88 16.82
C GLY A 151 -2.11 -19.44 17.18
N GLY A 152 -0.82 -19.08 17.19
CA GLY A 152 -0.39 -17.72 17.52
C GLY A 152 -0.90 -16.67 16.54
N GLY A 153 -0.95 -17.01 15.25
CA GLY A 153 -1.50 -16.15 14.20
C GLY A 153 -3.01 -15.99 14.33
N GLU A 154 -3.73 -17.07 14.64
CA GLU A 154 -5.17 -17.04 14.87
C GLU A 154 -5.53 -16.19 16.10
N GLN A 155 -4.81 -16.40 17.22
CA GLN A 155 -5.00 -15.58 18.41
C GLN A 155 -4.71 -14.10 18.13
N MET A 156 -3.62 -13.79 17.39
CA MET A 156 -3.29 -12.41 17.03
C MET A 156 -4.38 -11.78 16.16
N SER A 157 -5.00 -12.54 15.26
CA SER A 157 -6.10 -12.04 14.42
C SER A 157 -7.33 -11.67 15.24
N ALA A 158 -7.67 -12.53 16.21
CA ALA A 158 -8.76 -12.27 17.15
C ALA A 158 -8.49 -11.04 18.03
N ASP A 159 -7.27 -10.90 18.58
CA ASP A 159 -6.87 -9.76 19.39
C ASP A 159 -6.94 -8.41 18.65
N LEU A 160 -6.68 -8.43 17.33
CA LEU A 160 -6.62 -7.23 16.49
C LEU A 160 -7.91 -6.99 15.72
N GLY A 161 -8.88 -7.91 15.78
CA GLY A 161 -10.14 -7.77 15.05
C GLY A 161 -9.99 -7.88 13.52
N VAL A 162 -8.94 -8.58 13.04
CA VAL A 162 -8.70 -8.82 11.61
C VAL A 162 -9.00 -10.28 11.23
N ALA A 163 -9.23 -10.57 9.96
CA ALA A 163 -9.56 -11.93 9.53
C ALA A 163 -8.36 -12.88 9.70
N PHE A 164 -8.60 -14.11 10.15
CA PHE A 164 -7.65 -15.21 10.03
C PHE A 164 -7.88 -15.95 8.71
N LEU A 165 -6.94 -15.82 7.78
CA LEU A 165 -7.07 -16.40 6.44
C LEU A 165 -6.79 -17.90 6.43
N GLY A 166 -5.92 -18.38 7.30
CA GLY A 166 -5.63 -19.80 7.43
C GLY A 166 -4.22 -20.11 7.92
N ALA A 167 -3.96 -21.39 8.10
CA ALA A 167 -2.67 -21.93 8.52
C ALA A 167 -2.07 -22.83 7.43
N ILE A 168 -0.77 -22.68 7.17
CA ILE A 168 0.00 -23.49 6.23
C ILE A 168 0.85 -24.44 7.06
N PRO A 169 0.79 -25.77 6.81
CA PRO A 169 1.59 -26.73 7.55
C PRO A 169 3.09 -26.59 7.22
N LEU A 170 3.94 -27.06 8.13
CA LEU A 170 5.35 -27.28 7.84
C LEU A 170 5.48 -28.59 7.05
N ASP A 171 5.72 -28.47 5.75
CA ASP A 171 5.76 -29.62 4.84
C ASP A 171 7.02 -29.55 3.95
N ALA A 172 7.76 -30.67 3.91
CA ALA A 172 8.97 -30.79 3.11
C ALA A 172 8.70 -30.66 1.59
N ASP A 173 7.52 -31.06 1.14
CA ASP A 173 7.13 -31.00 -0.26
C ASP A 173 6.95 -29.57 -0.75
N ILE A 174 6.60 -28.62 0.13
CA ILE A 174 6.57 -27.19 -0.19
C ILE A 174 7.99 -26.72 -0.55
N VAL A 175 8.98 -27.13 0.22
CA VAL A 175 10.40 -26.77 -0.03
C VAL A 175 10.90 -27.41 -1.32
N LEU A 176 10.68 -28.72 -1.48
CA LEU A 176 11.10 -29.46 -2.67
C LEU A 176 10.46 -28.92 -3.96
N GLY A 177 9.17 -28.60 -3.90
CA GLY A 177 8.46 -27.98 -5.01
C GLY A 177 8.99 -26.59 -5.34
N GLY A 178 9.22 -25.76 -4.32
CA GLY A 178 9.81 -24.42 -4.48
C GLY A 178 11.21 -24.48 -5.09
N ASP A 179 12.10 -25.31 -4.58
CA ASP A 179 13.46 -25.48 -5.11
C ASP A 179 13.45 -26.07 -6.52
N GLY A 180 12.46 -26.90 -6.84
CA GLY A 180 12.27 -27.49 -8.16
C GLY A 180 11.54 -26.61 -9.18
N GLY A 181 11.15 -25.39 -8.81
CA GLY A 181 10.40 -24.47 -9.67
C GLY A 181 8.98 -24.90 -9.99
N LYS A 182 8.39 -25.75 -9.14
CA LYS A 182 7.04 -26.24 -9.22
C LYS A 182 6.34 -26.05 -7.87
N PRO A 183 5.68 -24.90 -7.64
CA PRO A 183 4.93 -24.66 -6.39
C PRO A 183 3.99 -25.83 -6.04
N ILE A 184 3.82 -26.09 -4.74
CA ILE A 184 3.07 -27.24 -4.22
C ILE A 184 1.65 -27.36 -4.82
N VAL A 185 0.99 -26.25 -5.07
CA VAL A 185 -0.35 -26.19 -5.69
C VAL A 185 -0.37 -26.70 -7.15
N ILE A 186 0.79 -26.71 -7.81
CA ILE A 186 0.97 -27.23 -9.18
C ILE A 186 1.54 -28.65 -9.15
N ASP A 187 2.52 -28.91 -8.26
CA ASP A 187 3.21 -30.20 -8.21
C ASP A 187 2.37 -31.30 -7.54
N ARG A 188 1.64 -30.93 -6.47
CA ARG A 188 0.81 -31.86 -5.68
C ARG A 188 -0.53 -31.22 -5.27
N PRO A 189 -1.43 -30.96 -6.20
CA PRO A 189 -2.69 -30.26 -5.94
C PRO A 189 -3.59 -30.99 -4.93
N GLU A 190 -3.46 -32.31 -4.79
CA GLU A 190 -4.24 -33.11 -3.84
C GLU A 190 -3.69 -33.06 -2.39
N SER A 191 -2.57 -32.39 -2.16
CA SER A 191 -1.93 -32.36 -0.82
C SER A 191 -2.68 -31.46 0.15
N VAL A 192 -2.56 -31.75 1.45
CA VAL A 192 -3.09 -30.88 2.51
C VAL A 192 -2.50 -29.47 2.42
N ALA A 193 -1.21 -29.38 2.11
CA ALA A 193 -0.56 -28.10 1.91
C ALA A 193 -1.17 -27.30 0.77
N ALA A 194 -1.39 -27.91 -0.40
CA ALA A 194 -2.05 -27.27 -1.54
C ALA A 194 -3.46 -26.76 -1.18
N SER A 195 -4.27 -27.62 -0.54
CA SER A 195 -5.62 -27.24 -0.08
C SER A 195 -5.60 -26.08 0.92
N SER A 196 -4.55 -25.97 1.76
CA SER A 196 -4.39 -24.83 2.67
C SER A 196 -4.16 -23.51 1.91
N TYR A 197 -3.33 -23.52 0.87
CA TYR A 197 -3.11 -22.36 0.02
C TYR A 197 -4.39 -21.95 -0.74
N GLU A 198 -5.15 -22.92 -1.28
CA GLU A 198 -6.42 -22.67 -1.97
C GLU A 198 -7.44 -22.02 -1.05
N LEU A 199 -7.62 -22.56 0.16
CA LEU A 199 -8.52 -21.98 1.16
C LEU A 199 -8.14 -20.53 1.54
N ILE A 200 -6.84 -20.25 1.69
CA ILE A 200 -6.33 -18.91 1.96
C ILE A 200 -6.65 -17.98 0.79
N ALA A 201 -6.44 -18.43 -0.45
CA ALA A 201 -6.73 -17.65 -1.64
C ALA A 201 -8.24 -17.34 -1.79
N GLU A 202 -9.12 -18.29 -1.52
CA GLU A 202 -10.58 -18.09 -1.53
C GLU A 202 -11.02 -17.07 -0.48
N ARG A 203 -10.50 -17.19 0.75
CA ARG A 203 -10.80 -16.24 1.83
C ARG A 203 -10.28 -14.84 1.51
N LEU A 204 -9.07 -14.75 0.97
CA LEU A 204 -8.49 -13.47 0.54
C LEU A 204 -9.33 -12.82 -0.56
N HIS A 205 -9.74 -13.59 -1.57
CA HIS A 205 -10.65 -13.13 -2.61
C HIS A 205 -11.96 -12.58 -2.03
N THR A 206 -12.56 -13.30 -1.08
CA THR A 206 -13.79 -12.88 -0.40
C THR A 206 -13.59 -11.57 0.39
N GLN A 207 -12.46 -11.42 1.08
CA GLN A 207 -12.13 -10.17 1.79
C GLN A 207 -11.99 -8.99 0.83
N LEU A 208 -11.36 -9.19 -0.33
CA LEU A 208 -11.22 -8.15 -1.36
C LEU A 208 -12.57 -7.73 -1.95
N GLN A 209 -13.48 -8.68 -2.17
CA GLN A 209 -14.84 -8.37 -2.66
C GLN A 209 -15.70 -7.66 -1.60
N GLY A 210 -15.53 -8.01 -0.32
CA GLY A 210 -16.28 -7.44 0.81
C GLY A 210 -15.76 -6.08 1.28
N SER A 211 -14.49 -5.79 1.04
CA SER A 211 -13.89 -4.51 1.32
C SER A 211 -14.29 -3.51 0.23
N GLY A 212 -15.53 -3.09 0.18
CA GLY A 212 -16.04 -2.07 -0.76
C GLY A 212 -15.29 -0.73 -0.66
N HIS A 213 -13.97 -0.77 -0.68
CA HIS A 213 -13.15 0.41 -0.81
C HIS A 213 -13.43 0.99 -2.18
N ALA A 214 -14.19 2.06 -2.21
CA ALA A 214 -14.24 2.93 -3.37
C ALA A 214 -12.79 3.10 -3.83
N GLU A 215 -12.48 2.58 -5.02
CA GLU A 215 -11.20 2.85 -5.65
C GLU A 215 -11.10 4.37 -5.73
N LEU A 216 -10.35 4.96 -4.79
CA LEU A 216 -9.98 6.36 -4.95
C LEU A 216 -9.24 6.44 -6.28
N PRO A 217 -9.79 7.08 -7.30
CA PRO A 217 -9.11 7.14 -8.58
C PRO A 217 -7.74 7.77 -8.36
N SER A 218 -6.65 7.17 -8.90
CA SER A 218 -5.38 7.88 -8.97
C SER A 218 -5.61 9.08 -9.86
N PHE A 219 -5.61 10.27 -9.26
CA PHE A 219 -5.79 11.45 -10.05
C PHE A 219 -4.63 12.42 -9.85
N SER A 220 -4.34 13.09 -10.92
CA SER A 220 -3.58 14.32 -10.92
C SER A 220 -4.55 15.40 -11.34
N TRP A 221 -4.86 16.30 -10.43
CA TRP A 221 -5.81 17.39 -10.67
C TRP A 221 -5.06 18.71 -10.79
N THR A 222 -5.36 19.46 -11.84
CA THR A 222 -4.72 20.75 -12.13
C THR A 222 -5.65 21.88 -11.74
N TRP A 223 -5.16 22.85 -10.97
CA TRP A 223 -5.96 23.96 -10.45
C TRP A 223 -6.63 24.81 -11.52
N ASP A 224 -5.91 25.06 -12.62
CA ASP A 224 -6.39 25.95 -13.69
C ASP A 224 -7.31 25.27 -14.71
N SER A 225 -7.40 23.93 -14.72
CA SER A 225 -8.20 23.19 -15.69
C SER A 225 -9.68 23.03 -15.29
N ASN A 226 -10.09 23.52 -14.15
CA ASN A 226 -11.44 23.35 -13.61
C ASN A 226 -12.32 24.56 -13.89
N GLU A 227 -12.90 24.60 -15.08
CA GLU A 227 -13.98 25.52 -15.43
C GLU A 227 -15.32 24.90 -14.98
N GLY A 228 -15.81 25.28 -13.83
CA GLY A 228 -17.14 24.92 -13.31
C GLY A 228 -17.13 24.14 -12.00
N SER A 229 -18.07 24.46 -11.13
CA SER A 229 -18.35 23.69 -9.92
C SER A 229 -18.89 22.33 -10.31
N PRO A 230 -18.34 21.20 -9.81
CA PRO A 230 -18.92 19.90 -10.06
C PRO A 230 -20.32 19.83 -9.41
N GLN A 231 -21.22 19.06 -10.04
CA GLN A 231 -22.61 18.92 -9.59
C GLN A 231 -22.74 18.49 -8.11
N TRP A 232 -21.75 17.76 -7.58
CA TRP A 232 -21.78 17.34 -6.18
C TRP A 232 -21.60 18.48 -5.17
N LEU A 233 -21.17 19.67 -5.55
CA LEU A 233 -21.17 20.84 -4.66
C LEU A 233 -22.58 21.30 -4.31
N ASP A 234 -23.55 20.99 -5.16
CA ASP A 234 -24.95 21.42 -5.01
C ASP A 234 -25.88 20.28 -4.54
N GLU A 235 -25.43 19.01 -4.60
CA GLU A 235 -26.24 17.82 -4.27
C GLU A 235 -25.64 17.03 -3.09
N HIS A 236 -26.24 17.10 -1.94
CA HIS A 236 -25.90 16.30 -0.75
C HIS A 236 -26.61 14.94 -0.80
N THR A 237 -25.93 13.86 -1.21
CA THR A 237 -26.55 12.53 -1.28
C THR A 237 -25.63 11.36 -0.90
N HIS A 238 -24.87 11.43 0.17
CA HIS A 238 -24.22 10.25 0.72
C HIS A 238 -24.42 10.18 2.23
N ASP A 239 -25.22 9.21 2.68
CA ASP A 239 -25.34 8.81 4.07
C ASP A 239 -24.45 7.57 4.29
N GLY A 240 -23.35 7.73 5.05
CA GLY A 240 -22.61 6.63 5.65
C GLY A 240 -21.39 6.13 4.86
N GLY A 241 -20.25 6.75 5.09
CA GLY A 241 -18.93 6.33 4.64
C GLY A 241 -17.85 6.76 5.63
N SER A 242 -16.58 6.58 5.28
CA SER A 242 -15.44 6.97 6.11
C SER A 242 -15.27 8.49 6.12
N PRO A 243 -15.18 9.14 7.30
CA PRO A 243 -14.96 10.58 7.40
C PRO A 243 -13.56 11.03 6.92
N THR A 244 -12.68 10.09 6.60
CA THR A 244 -11.30 10.37 6.20
C THR A 244 -10.99 9.96 4.77
N VAL A 245 -11.99 9.59 3.95
CA VAL A 245 -11.80 9.24 2.54
C VAL A 245 -12.38 10.34 1.67
N PRO A 246 -11.56 11.10 0.92
CA PRO A 246 -12.03 12.11 -0.02
C PRO A 246 -12.47 11.45 -1.32
N LEU A 247 -13.65 11.83 -1.82
CA LEU A 247 -14.21 11.36 -3.08
C LEU A 247 -13.91 12.32 -4.25
N GLY A 248 -13.71 13.62 -3.96
CA GLY A 248 -13.49 14.59 -5.02
C GLY A 248 -12.95 15.93 -4.53
N PHE A 249 -12.44 16.69 -5.49
CA PHE A 249 -11.98 18.06 -5.30
C PHE A 249 -12.62 18.99 -6.32
N ALA A 250 -12.81 20.24 -5.91
CA ALA A 250 -13.19 21.31 -6.81
C ALA A 250 -12.52 22.62 -6.41
N ARG A 251 -12.26 23.46 -7.39
CA ARG A 251 -11.97 24.87 -7.15
C ARG A 251 -13.30 25.59 -6.97
N HIS A 252 -13.65 25.92 -5.72
CA HIS A 252 -14.88 26.65 -5.43
C HIS A 252 -14.80 28.10 -5.92
N ASP A 253 -13.66 28.74 -5.64
CA ASP A 253 -13.31 30.09 -6.09
C ASP A 253 -11.77 30.20 -6.23
N PRO A 254 -11.20 31.34 -6.65
CA PRO A 254 -9.75 31.50 -6.81
C PRO A 254 -8.90 31.21 -5.57
N ARG A 255 -9.51 31.17 -4.37
CA ARG A 255 -8.82 30.98 -3.09
C ARG A 255 -9.29 29.78 -2.29
N THR A 256 -10.34 29.08 -2.76
CA THR A 256 -10.99 28.05 -1.97
C THR A 256 -10.95 26.70 -2.70
N LEU A 257 -10.35 25.70 -2.05
CA LEU A 257 -10.42 24.29 -2.43
C LEU A 257 -11.58 23.65 -1.69
N ALA A 258 -12.56 23.12 -2.44
CA ALA A 258 -13.62 22.28 -1.91
C ALA A 258 -13.25 20.81 -2.01
N MET A 259 -13.57 20.05 -0.96
CA MET A 259 -13.34 18.60 -0.85
C MET A 259 -14.63 17.90 -0.45
N LEU A 260 -15.05 16.91 -1.22
CA LEU A 260 -16.14 16.00 -0.87
C LEU A 260 -15.56 14.75 -0.22
N TRP A 261 -16.10 14.37 0.93
CA TRP A 261 -15.73 13.17 1.67
C TRP A 261 -16.76 12.05 1.47
N GLU A 262 -16.34 10.81 1.73
CA GLU A 262 -17.22 9.63 1.58
C GLU A 262 -18.42 9.65 2.55
N ASP A 263 -18.30 10.33 3.69
CA ASP A 263 -19.41 10.56 4.64
C ASP A 263 -20.40 11.64 4.17
N GLY A 264 -20.22 12.16 2.95
CA GLY A 264 -21.09 13.21 2.36
C GLY A 264 -20.78 14.64 2.79
N ARG A 265 -19.84 14.83 3.71
CA ARG A 265 -19.43 16.18 4.11
C ARG A 265 -18.62 16.85 3.01
N ILE A 266 -18.84 18.16 2.83
CA ILE A 266 -18.05 19.03 1.96
C ILE A 266 -17.31 20.03 2.85
N ASP A 267 -15.99 20.01 2.74
CA ASP A 267 -15.13 20.99 3.41
C ASP A 267 -14.58 22.00 2.38
N GLN A 268 -14.49 23.25 2.82
CA GLN A 268 -13.91 24.35 2.04
C GLN A 268 -12.67 24.87 2.78
N LEU A 269 -11.52 24.85 2.10
CA LEU A 269 -10.22 25.22 2.66
C LEU A 269 -9.66 26.43 1.89
N ASP A 270 -9.31 27.51 2.59
CA ASP A 270 -8.51 28.58 2.01
C ASP A 270 -7.13 28.03 1.61
N VAL A 271 -6.76 28.23 0.34
CA VAL A 271 -5.54 27.64 -0.22
C VAL A 271 -4.28 28.22 0.41
N ARG A 272 -4.31 29.47 0.89
CA ARG A 272 -3.17 30.06 1.59
C ARG A 272 -3.02 29.44 2.98
N ASP A 273 -4.10 29.24 3.71
CA ASP A 273 -4.08 28.56 5.00
C ASP A 273 -3.59 27.13 4.86
N LEU A 274 -4.04 26.43 3.82
CA LEU A 274 -3.55 25.10 3.49
C LEU A 274 -2.04 25.10 3.18
N ARG A 275 -1.51 26.13 2.46
CA ARG A 275 -0.07 26.27 2.22
C ARG A 275 0.72 26.54 3.50
N LEU A 276 0.21 27.39 4.37
CA LEU A 276 0.80 27.69 5.66
C LEU A 276 0.79 26.51 6.62
N ALA A 277 -0.18 25.60 6.48
CA ALA A 277 -0.30 24.38 7.28
C ALA A 277 0.63 23.23 6.81
N CYS A 278 1.53 23.47 5.86
CA CYS A 278 2.48 22.46 5.38
C CYS A 278 3.41 21.97 6.49
N ARG A 279 3.50 20.63 6.66
CA ARG A 279 4.31 19.97 7.70
C ARG A 279 5.59 19.30 7.19
N CYS A 280 6.05 19.60 5.96
CA CYS A 280 7.31 19.03 5.48
C CYS A 280 8.53 19.59 6.21
N ALA A 281 9.66 18.91 6.12
CA ALA A 281 10.93 19.30 6.76
C ALA A 281 11.44 20.71 6.39
N ALA A 282 11.02 21.26 5.26
CA ALA A 282 11.33 22.64 4.87
C ALA A 282 10.42 23.68 5.55
N CYS A 283 9.27 23.29 6.06
CA CYS A 283 8.28 24.18 6.68
C CYS A 283 8.23 24.06 8.21
N VAL A 284 8.62 22.88 8.75
CA VAL A 284 8.56 22.58 10.19
C VAL A 284 9.80 21.79 10.56
N GLU A 285 10.41 22.13 11.69
CA GLU A 285 11.55 21.39 12.24
C GLU A 285 11.10 20.02 12.76
N GLU A 286 11.71 18.94 12.28
CA GLU A 286 11.29 17.55 12.55
C GLU A 286 11.37 17.16 14.03
N THR A 287 12.33 17.72 14.78
CA THR A 287 12.59 17.34 16.18
C THR A 287 11.75 18.11 17.18
N SER A 288 11.55 19.40 16.97
CA SER A 288 10.84 20.31 17.91
C SER A 288 9.41 20.61 17.48
N GLY A 289 9.06 20.37 16.21
CA GLY A 289 7.79 20.77 15.64
C GLY A 289 7.64 22.29 15.46
N GLN A 290 8.72 23.08 15.61
CA GLN A 290 8.67 24.52 15.46
C GLN A 290 8.51 24.92 13.98
N PRO A 291 7.64 25.91 13.67
CA PRO A 291 7.50 26.42 12.32
C PRO A 291 8.83 27.05 11.83
N LEU A 292 9.30 26.60 10.67
CA LEU A 292 10.43 27.21 9.94
C LEU A 292 9.93 28.16 8.85
N LEU A 293 8.71 27.96 8.39
CA LEU A 293 8.09 28.78 7.35
C LEU A 293 7.69 30.15 7.93
N ASP A 294 8.22 31.20 7.34
CA ASP A 294 7.74 32.56 7.63
C ASP A 294 6.42 32.82 6.89
N PRO A 295 5.32 33.05 7.62
CA PRO A 295 4.00 33.32 6.99
C PRO A 295 4.00 34.55 6.08
N ALA A 296 4.86 35.52 6.32
CA ALA A 296 5.00 36.74 5.49
C ALA A 296 5.65 36.44 4.13
N SER A 297 6.39 35.36 4.00
CA SER A 297 6.99 34.91 2.73
C SER A 297 6.00 34.31 1.75
N ILE A 298 4.81 33.91 2.20
CA ILE A 298 3.80 33.27 1.36
C ILE A 298 2.85 34.34 0.80
N SER A 299 2.84 34.43 -0.53
CA SER A 299 1.95 35.36 -1.24
C SER A 299 0.48 35.16 -0.86
N PRO A 300 -0.30 36.23 -0.71
CA PRO A 300 -1.75 36.13 -0.58
C PRO A 300 -2.45 35.40 -1.76
N ASP A 301 -1.82 35.42 -2.95
CA ASP A 301 -2.34 34.81 -4.18
C ASP A 301 -1.71 33.42 -4.44
N VAL A 302 -1.10 32.79 -3.43
CA VAL A 302 -0.58 31.42 -3.55
C VAL A 302 -1.72 30.48 -3.88
N SER A 303 -1.49 29.57 -4.83
CA SER A 303 -2.47 28.57 -5.24
C SER A 303 -1.79 27.22 -5.51
N PRO A 304 -2.47 26.10 -5.33
CA PRO A 304 -1.96 24.82 -5.79
C PRO A 304 -1.97 24.82 -7.32
N ARG A 305 -0.92 24.27 -7.93
CA ARG A 305 -0.89 24.03 -9.39
C ARG A 305 -1.41 22.65 -9.73
N VAL A 306 -0.92 21.66 -8.99
CA VAL A 306 -1.29 20.24 -9.18
C VAL A 306 -1.49 19.61 -7.82
N ILE A 307 -2.56 18.84 -7.66
CA ILE A 307 -2.83 17.97 -6.52
C ILE A 307 -2.72 16.54 -7.01
N THR A 308 -1.87 15.73 -6.37
CA THR A 308 -1.64 14.34 -6.76
C THR A 308 -1.83 13.43 -5.55
N THR A 309 -2.48 12.30 -5.72
CA THR A 309 -2.64 11.30 -4.66
C THR A 309 -1.31 10.66 -4.29
N VAL A 310 -1.15 10.40 -2.99
CA VAL A 310 -0.02 9.68 -2.40
C VAL A 310 -0.58 8.47 -1.66
N GLY A 311 -0.41 7.28 -2.23
CA GLY A 311 -1.00 6.05 -1.68
C GLY A 311 -2.51 6.17 -1.45
N ASN A 312 -2.99 5.56 -0.38
CA ASN A 312 -4.41 5.58 0.04
C ASN A 312 -4.69 6.56 1.18
N TYR A 313 -3.75 7.47 1.51
CA TYR A 313 -3.83 8.20 2.77
C TYR A 313 -3.60 9.71 2.66
N ALA A 314 -3.06 10.22 1.53
CA ALA A 314 -2.63 11.62 1.46
C ALA A 314 -2.69 12.20 0.05
N PHE A 315 -2.51 13.52 -0.01
CA PHE A 315 -2.19 14.27 -1.23
C PHE A 315 -0.85 14.98 -1.11
N THR A 316 -0.17 15.16 -2.24
CA THR A 316 0.88 16.15 -2.40
C THR A 316 0.35 17.31 -3.24
N LEU A 317 0.73 18.52 -2.88
CA LEU A 317 0.34 19.73 -3.57
C LEU A 317 1.59 20.45 -4.12
N ASN A 318 1.63 20.67 -5.42
CA ASN A 318 2.61 21.52 -6.05
C ASN A 318 2.05 22.94 -6.08
N TRP A 319 2.74 23.86 -5.44
CA TRP A 319 2.27 25.23 -5.25
C TRP A 319 2.83 26.22 -6.27
N SER A 320 2.16 27.35 -6.45
CA SER A 320 2.59 28.43 -7.34
C SER A 320 3.89 29.10 -6.90
N ASP A 321 4.25 29.04 -5.60
CA ASP A 321 5.51 29.50 -5.02
C ASP A 321 6.70 28.53 -5.25
N GLY A 322 6.47 27.43 -5.98
CA GLY A 322 7.48 26.41 -6.27
C GLY A 322 7.63 25.33 -5.20
N HIS A 323 6.89 25.40 -4.09
CA HIS A 323 6.91 24.38 -3.05
C HIS A 323 6.17 23.12 -3.51
N SER A 324 6.75 21.92 -3.27
CA SER A 324 6.19 20.65 -3.77
C SER A 324 6.41 19.45 -2.83
N THR A 325 7.01 19.66 -1.66
CA THR A 325 7.40 18.55 -0.75
C THR A 325 6.38 18.25 0.34
N GLY A 326 5.29 19.02 0.42
CA GLY A 326 4.25 18.83 1.42
C GLY A 326 3.37 17.64 1.12
N ILE A 327 3.25 16.72 2.09
CA ILE A 327 2.29 15.63 2.09
C ILE A 327 1.21 15.97 3.11
N TYR A 328 -0.04 15.93 2.67
CA TYR A 328 -1.21 16.24 3.50
C TYR A 328 -2.05 14.97 3.63
N SER A 329 -1.98 14.32 4.81
CA SER A 329 -2.81 13.14 5.06
C SER A 329 -4.29 13.52 5.08
N PHE A 330 -5.16 12.59 4.72
CA PHE A 330 -6.61 12.82 4.71
C PHE A 330 -7.13 13.21 6.09
N GLU A 331 -6.66 12.54 7.15
CA GLU A 331 -6.97 12.89 8.54
C GLU A 331 -6.51 14.31 8.88
N TYR A 332 -5.33 14.69 8.42
CA TYR A 332 -4.80 16.04 8.64
C TYR A 332 -5.63 17.09 7.93
N LEU A 333 -6.04 16.85 6.68
CA LEU A 333 -6.92 17.75 5.93
C LEU A 333 -8.28 17.92 6.62
N ARG A 334 -8.85 16.81 7.14
CA ARG A 334 -10.11 16.85 7.89
C ARG A 334 -9.98 17.67 9.18
N MET A 335 -8.91 17.45 9.94
CA MET A 335 -8.61 18.22 11.14
C MET A 335 -8.40 19.71 10.84
N LEU A 336 -7.73 20.04 9.73
CA LEU A 336 -7.57 21.45 9.29
C LEU A 336 -8.94 22.08 8.99
N ALA A 337 -9.80 21.38 8.27
CA ALA A 337 -11.14 21.85 7.96
C ALA A 337 -11.96 22.13 9.23
N ASP A 338 -11.88 21.26 10.24
CA ASP A 338 -12.53 21.47 11.54
C ASP A 338 -11.95 22.70 12.27
N SER A 339 -10.65 22.89 12.23
CA SER A 339 -9.98 24.02 12.90
C SER A 339 -10.28 25.37 12.23
N ILE A 340 -10.42 25.40 10.92
CA ILE A 340 -10.76 26.61 10.16
C ILE A 340 -12.24 26.96 10.36
N SER A 341 -13.12 25.99 10.32
CA SER A 341 -14.56 26.17 10.59
C SER A 341 -14.81 26.73 12.00
N ALA A 342 -14.05 26.28 12.99
CA ALA A 342 -14.15 26.79 14.37
C ALA A 342 -13.77 28.27 14.50
N ARG A 343 -12.76 28.75 13.74
CA ARG A 343 -12.34 30.15 13.74
C ARG A 343 -13.40 31.09 13.17
N VAL A 344 -14.11 30.66 12.14
CA VAL A 344 -15.19 31.46 11.52
C VAL A 344 -16.36 31.68 12.47
N VAL A 345 -16.59 30.76 13.42
CA VAL A 345 -17.67 30.87 14.43
C VAL A 345 -17.29 31.79 15.61
N GLU A 346 -15.99 31.95 15.92
CA GLU A 346 -15.53 32.85 17.00
C GLU A 346 -15.43 34.33 16.56
N ASP A 347 -15.37 34.60 15.25
CA ASP A 347 -15.29 35.95 14.69
C ASP A 347 -16.67 36.55 14.31
N VAL A 348 -17.77 35.90 14.64
CA VAL A 348 -19.17 36.34 14.48
C VAL A 348 -19.83 36.55 15.84
#